data_0bc08b91b97fca6a39f142488aa2a2bc
#
_entry.id   0bc08b91b97fca6a39f142488aa2a2bc
#
_cell.length_a   1.000
_cell.length_b   1.000
_cell.length_c   1.000
_cell.angle_alpha   90.00
_cell.angle_beta   90.00
_cell.angle_gamma   90.00
#
_symmetry.space_group_name_H-M   'P 1'
#
loop_
_entity.id
_entity.type
_entity.pdbx_description
1 polymer ?
#
loop_
_entity_poly.entity_id
_entity_poly.type
_entity_poly.pdbx_seq_one_letter_code
_entity_poly.pdbx_strand_id
1 'polypeptide(L)'
;MKIKDTLLDNRYRILSKIGVGGMADVYKGEDTLLGRPVAIKILHANFASDDEFVSRFKREAQAAGKLNHPNIVNMYDVGYDQDMHYIIMEYVDGETLKEYITRHHRLSIDEAVKITISIGEGLEHAHAMGIVHCDIKPHNVIITNTGRVKVTDFGIARAMNSTNTVMYTNSIMGSAHYLSPEQASGKSVDGNTDIYSLGVVLYEMLTGKVPFEGDTPIAVALKHVREKIIPPTRYNPSIPPLLESVVLKALAKNPADRFESISEMMGDLRLSQGFTMGKTQRHEPYDFATQMIPAVDPDTLDDFSDIDDTTPKEVQKKSMLSKIASIPQKYIVLSAAVIFLIAFLGAFLSYGNFWSNTTVDVPNVVGKQVSVAKNILEDKHLRVSTSEVTNTDVPAGQVISQSPGAGEKVKEQRTIHLVVSKGVGDITVPDLSGMTVEQARQRLKDLGLVVGKITQGSVEGKPDN
;
A
#
# COMPACT_ATOMS: atom_id res chain seq x y z
N MET A 1 7.10 -24.95 -14.48
CA MET A 1 8.50 -24.57 -14.76
C MET A 1 9.30 -24.67 -13.46
N LYS A 2 10.47 -25.35 -13.44
CA LYS A 2 11.35 -25.33 -12.25
C LYS A 2 12.09 -24.00 -12.26
N ILE A 3 11.64 -23.04 -11.43
CA ILE A 3 12.27 -21.71 -11.31
C ILE A 3 13.60 -21.79 -10.54
N LYS A 4 13.77 -22.83 -9.70
CA LYS A 4 15.01 -23.07 -8.96
C LYS A 4 16.20 -23.29 -9.91
N ASP A 5 17.35 -22.68 -9.60
CA ASP A 5 18.60 -22.71 -10.36
C ASP A 5 18.56 -21.91 -11.68
N THR A 6 17.46 -21.18 -11.95
CA THR A 6 17.38 -20.25 -13.08
C THR A 6 18.34 -19.07 -12.84
N LEU A 7 19.06 -18.67 -13.90
CA LEU A 7 19.95 -17.50 -13.89
C LEU A 7 19.29 -16.39 -14.67
N LEU A 8 18.87 -15.32 -14.00
CA LEU A 8 18.29 -14.14 -14.62
C LEU A 8 19.39 -13.16 -15.03
N ASP A 9 19.29 -12.60 -16.24
CA ASP A 9 20.27 -11.69 -16.85
C ASP A 9 21.75 -12.20 -16.75
N ASN A 10 21.96 -13.50 -16.77
CA ASN A 10 23.25 -14.15 -16.55
C ASN A 10 23.96 -13.72 -15.25
N ARG A 11 23.22 -13.23 -14.26
CA ARG A 11 23.76 -12.66 -13.02
C ARG A 11 23.06 -13.15 -11.76
N TYR A 12 21.74 -13.19 -11.74
CA TYR A 12 20.99 -13.45 -10.51
C TYR A 12 20.49 -14.90 -10.49
N ARG A 13 21.12 -15.74 -9.68
CA ARG A 13 20.71 -17.15 -9.52
C ARG A 13 19.61 -17.30 -8.50
N ILE A 14 18.52 -17.96 -8.87
CA ILE A 14 17.39 -18.26 -7.97
C ILE A 14 17.71 -19.52 -7.18
N LEU A 15 17.68 -19.45 -5.83
CA LEU A 15 18.02 -20.57 -4.96
C LEU A 15 16.78 -21.25 -4.38
N SER A 16 15.94 -20.50 -3.64
CA SER A 16 14.77 -21.06 -2.95
C SER A 16 13.68 -20.02 -2.80
N LYS A 17 12.44 -20.45 -2.79
CA LYS A 17 11.29 -19.58 -2.48
C LYS A 17 11.26 -19.27 -0.99
N ILE A 18 11.10 -18.00 -0.62
CA ILE A 18 11.04 -17.50 0.76
C ILE A 18 9.75 -16.75 1.10
N GLY A 19 8.97 -16.36 0.09
CA GLY A 19 7.70 -15.68 0.31
C GLY A 19 6.71 -15.88 -0.82
N VAL A 20 5.41 -15.79 -0.51
CA VAL A 20 4.30 -15.85 -1.45
C VAL A 20 3.45 -14.60 -1.26
N GLY A 21 3.33 -13.79 -2.29
CA GLY A 21 2.47 -12.61 -2.30
C GLY A 21 1.30 -12.74 -3.27
N GLY A 22 0.40 -11.76 -3.23
CA GLY A 22 -0.79 -11.77 -4.11
C GLY A 22 -0.48 -11.60 -5.59
N MET A 23 0.56 -10.85 -5.94
CA MET A 23 0.94 -10.58 -7.33
C MET A 23 2.35 -11.05 -7.69
N ALA A 24 3.18 -11.36 -6.72
CA ALA A 24 4.58 -11.74 -6.91
C ALA A 24 5.03 -12.73 -5.83
N ASP A 25 5.94 -13.61 -6.19
CA ASP A 25 6.65 -14.49 -5.26
C ASP A 25 8.04 -13.93 -4.97
N VAL A 26 8.53 -14.17 -3.75
CA VAL A 26 9.87 -13.75 -3.34
C VAL A 26 10.77 -14.98 -3.18
N TYR A 27 11.96 -14.90 -3.76
CA TYR A 27 12.96 -15.95 -3.72
C TYR A 27 14.25 -15.43 -3.08
N LYS A 28 14.93 -16.28 -2.32
CA LYS A 28 16.34 -16.11 -2.01
C LYS A 28 17.15 -16.43 -3.26
N GLY A 29 18.09 -15.57 -3.61
CA GLY A 29 19.01 -15.74 -4.72
C GLY A 29 20.42 -15.31 -4.38
N GLU A 30 21.28 -15.36 -5.38
CA GLU A 30 22.66 -14.94 -5.33
C GLU A 30 22.97 -14.01 -6.52
N ASP A 31 23.52 -12.85 -6.25
CA ASP A 31 24.20 -12.03 -7.24
C ASP A 31 25.55 -12.66 -7.52
N THR A 32 25.67 -13.44 -8.60
CA THR A 32 26.88 -14.21 -8.92
C THR A 32 28.09 -13.34 -9.29
N LEU A 33 27.84 -12.09 -9.71
CA LEU A 33 28.89 -11.13 -10.02
C LEU A 33 29.55 -10.56 -8.75
N LEU A 34 28.73 -10.28 -7.71
CA LEU A 34 29.21 -9.70 -6.46
C LEU A 34 29.39 -10.74 -5.33
N GLY A 35 28.98 -11.99 -5.55
CA GLY A 35 29.06 -13.07 -4.57
C GLY A 35 28.25 -12.83 -3.30
N ARG A 36 27.11 -12.17 -3.41
CA ARG A 36 26.27 -11.81 -2.25
C ARG A 36 24.84 -12.34 -2.36
N PRO A 37 24.19 -12.67 -1.22
CA PRO A 37 22.79 -13.04 -1.22
C PRO A 37 21.92 -11.85 -1.58
N VAL A 38 20.83 -12.13 -2.33
CA VAL A 38 19.80 -11.16 -2.73
C VAL A 38 18.41 -11.77 -2.54
N ALA A 39 17.40 -10.92 -2.38
CA ALA A 39 16.02 -11.31 -2.52
C ALA A 39 15.53 -10.94 -3.93
N ILE A 40 14.84 -11.87 -4.58
CA ILE A 40 14.34 -11.73 -5.95
C ILE A 40 12.83 -11.80 -5.92
N LYS A 41 12.14 -10.68 -6.17
CA LYS A 41 10.68 -10.60 -6.26
C LYS A 41 10.29 -10.77 -7.71
N ILE A 42 9.52 -11.83 -8.03
CA ILE A 42 9.13 -12.19 -9.41
C ILE A 42 7.62 -12.03 -9.54
N LEU A 43 7.19 -11.24 -10.53
CA LEU A 43 5.77 -11.05 -10.86
C LEU A 43 5.17 -12.36 -11.35
N HIS A 44 3.97 -12.72 -10.89
CA HIS A 44 3.29 -13.92 -11.34
C HIS A 44 2.95 -13.83 -12.84
N ALA A 45 3.06 -14.95 -13.56
CA ALA A 45 2.86 -15.03 -15.00
C ALA A 45 1.47 -14.54 -15.46
N ASN A 46 0.44 -14.72 -14.63
CA ASN A 46 -0.92 -14.25 -14.92
C ASN A 46 -1.06 -12.71 -14.90
N PHE A 47 -0.11 -11.99 -14.30
CA PHE A 47 -0.04 -10.53 -14.29
C PHE A 47 1.03 -9.97 -15.24
N ALA A 48 1.92 -10.82 -15.76
CA ALA A 48 3.01 -10.41 -16.64
C ALA A 48 2.53 -9.93 -18.02
N SER A 49 1.32 -10.32 -18.45
CA SER A 49 0.67 -9.88 -19.69
C SER A 49 -0.21 -8.64 -19.52
N ASP A 50 -0.37 -8.12 -18.31
CA ASP A 50 -1.17 -6.92 -18.03
C ASP A 50 -0.22 -5.73 -17.82
N ASP A 51 -0.22 -4.81 -18.78
CA ASP A 51 0.65 -3.62 -18.79
C ASP A 51 0.45 -2.74 -17.54
N GLU A 52 -0.74 -2.71 -16.96
CA GLU A 52 -1.01 -1.94 -15.75
C GLU A 52 -0.28 -2.55 -14.54
N PHE A 53 -0.35 -3.88 -14.37
CA PHE A 53 0.38 -4.56 -13.29
C PHE A 53 1.90 -4.46 -13.46
N VAL A 54 2.40 -4.65 -14.67
CA VAL A 54 3.83 -4.49 -14.98
C VAL A 54 4.30 -3.06 -14.70
N SER A 55 3.52 -2.05 -15.12
CA SER A 55 3.83 -0.65 -14.86
C SER A 55 3.83 -0.33 -13.35
N ARG A 56 2.88 -0.86 -12.58
CA ARG A 56 2.84 -0.73 -11.11
C ARG A 56 4.07 -1.36 -10.46
N PHE A 57 4.40 -2.58 -10.84
CA PHE A 57 5.56 -3.31 -10.34
C PHE A 57 6.87 -2.54 -10.56
N LYS A 58 7.06 -1.98 -11.77
CA LYS A 58 8.23 -1.15 -12.10
C LYS A 58 8.27 0.17 -11.32
N ARG A 59 7.12 0.85 -11.14
CA ARG A 59 7.04 2.09 -10.35
C ARG A 59 7.36 1.88 -8.88
N GLU A 60 6.90 0.77 -8.29
CA GLU A 60 7.25 0.37 -6.92
C GLU A 60 8.77 0.24 -6.78
N ALA A 61 9.42 -0.47 -7.70
CA ALA A 61 10.87 -0.60 -7.72
C ALA A 61 11.58 0.75 -7.89
N GLN A 62 11.14 1.59 -8.84
CA GLN A 62 11.77 2.90 -9.09
C GLN A 62 11.66 3.87 -7.91
N ALA A 63 10.56 3.83 -7.18
CA ALA A 63 10.38 4.68 -6.02
C ALA A 63 11.19 4.17 -4.83
N ALA A 64 11.12 2.87 -4.52
CA ALA A 64 11.93 2.26 -3.47
C ALA A 64 13.44 2.36 -3.76
N GLY A 65 13.84 2.34 -5.04
CA GLY A 65 15.24 2.51 -5.47
C GLY A 65 15.86 3.88 -5.17
N LYS A 66 15.05 4.89 -4.84
CA LYS A 66 15.53 6.20 -4.38
C LYS A 66 15.85 6.25 -2.89
N LEU A 67 15.38 5.24 -2.13
CA LEU A 67 15.51 5.19 -0.69
C LEU A 67 16.79 4.44 -0.29
N ASN A 68 17.58 5.06 0.59
CA ASN A 68 18.74 4.43 1.20
C ASN A 68 18.74 4.77 2.69
N HIS A 69 18.30 3.83 3.51
CA HIS A 69 18.17 4.03 4.96
C HIS A 69 18.36 2.69 5.70
N PRO A 70 19.00 2.65 6.88
CA PRO A 70 19.24 1.41 7.63
C PRO A 70 17.95 0.63 7.96
N ASN A 71 16.83 1.32 8.11
CA ASN A 71 15.52 0.71 8.40
C ASN A 71 14.64 0.49 7.15
N ILE A 72 15.22 0.59 5.95
CA ILE A 72 14.53 0.28 4.68
C ILE A 72 15.30 -0.82 3.97
N VAL A 73 14.60 -1.76 3.34
CA VAL A 73 15.21 -2.78 2.46
C VAL A 73 15.70 -2.09 1.19
N ASN A 74 16.99 -2.21 0.89
CA ASN A 74 17.58 -1.57 -0.29
C ASN A 74 17.12 -2.27 -1.56
N MET A 75 16.76 -1.50 -2.58
CA MET A 75 16.50 -1.97 -3.94
C MET A 75 17.81 -1.92 -4.73
N TYR A 76 18.13 -3.00 -5.47
CA TYR A 76 19.39 -3.09 -6.20
C TYR A 76 19.21 -3.02 -7.71
N ASP A 77 18.17 -3.67 -8.24
CA ASP A 77 17.96 -3.76 -9.67
C ASP A 77 16.50 -4.09 -10.02
N VAL A 78 16.11 -3.85 -11.27
CA VAL A 78 14.81 -4.24 -11.83
C VAL A 78 15.01 -4.69 -13.27
N GLY A 79 14.49 -5.87 -13.63
CA GLY A 79 14.71 -6.44 -14.95
C GLY A 79 13.52 -7.22 -15.51
N TYR A 80 13.74 -7.70 -16.74
CA TYR A 80 12.85 -8.60 -17.44
C TYR A 80 13.70 -9.61 -18.22
N ASP A 81 13.58 -10.86 -17.90
CA ASP A 81 14.27 -11.96 -18.56
C ASP A 81 13.42 -13.22 -18.51
N GLN A 82 13.47 -14.06 -19.58
CA GLN A 82 12.74 -15.33 -19.69
C GLN A 82 11.23 -15.20 -19.35
N ASP A 83 10.59 -14.15 -19.89
CA ASP A 83 9.16 -13.82 -19.65
C ASP A 83 8.81 -13.52 -18.16
N MET A 84 9.83 -13.24 -17.33
CA MET A 84 9.67 -12.88 -15.94
C MET A 84 10.08 -11.42 -15.70
N HIS A 85 9.15 -10.62 -15.15
CA HIS A 85 9.49 -9.33 -14.55
C HIS A 85 9.96 -9.57 -13.12
N TYR A 86 11.12 -9.02 -12.77
CA TYR A 86 11.70 -9.21 -11.45
C TYR A 86 12.30 -7.95 -10.87
N ILE A 87 12.41 -7.94 -9.54
CA ILE A 87 13.07 -6.92 -8.75
C ILE A 87 14.11 -7.60 -7.89
N ILE A 88 15.33 -7.05 -7.85
CA ILE A 88 16.42 -7.50 -6.99
C ILE A 88 16.54 -6.54 -5.83
N MET A 89 16.53 -7.07 -4.62
CA MET A 89 16.61 -6.29 -3.39
C MET A 89 17.49 -6.95 -2.35
N GLU A 90 17.80 -6.23 -1.29
CA GLU A 90 18.54 -6.72 -0.15
C GLU A 90 17.89 -7.98 0.43
N TYR A 91 18.68 -9.05 0.57
CA TYR A 91 18.25 -10.21 1.33
C TYR A 91 18.46 -9.92 2.82
N VAL A 92 17.38 -9.86 3.56
CA VAL A 92 17.39 -9.65 5.01
C VAL A 92 17.20 -11.00 5.69
N ASP A 93 18.22 -11.43 6.45
CA ASP A 93 18.14 -12.65 7.24
C ASP A 93 17.42 -12.35 8.56
N GLY A 94 16.20 -12.85 8.69
CA GLY A 94 15.30 -12.56 9.81
C GLY A 94 13.91 -13.12 9.61
N GLU A 95 12.99 -12.70 10.46
CA GLU A 95 11.58 -13.05 10.41
C GLU A 95 10.70 -11.80 10.25
N THR A 96 9.48 -11.96 9.75
CA THR A 96 8.53 -10.85 9.69
C THR A 96 8.06 -10.45 11.10
N LEU A 97 7.75 -9.17 11.29
CA LEU A 97 7.16 -8.70 12.55
C LEU A 97 5.85 -9.43 12.86
N LYS A 98 5.14 -9.93 11.83
CA LYS A 98 3.92 -10.74 12.03
C LYS A 98 4.23 -12.08 12.68
N GLU A 99 5.25 -12.79 12.20
CA GLU A 99 5.72 -14.05 12.81
C GLU A 99 6.22 -13.80 14.22
N TYR A 100 6.96 -12.70 14.40
CA TYR A 100 7.47 -12.29 15.70
C TYR A 100 6.36 -12.03 16.72
N ILE A 101 5.32 -11.24 16.37
CA ILE A 101 4.14 -10.99 17.21
C ILE A 101 3.39 -12.30 17.50
N THR A 102 3.20 -13.14 16.48
CA THR A 102 2.47 -14.41 16.62
C THR A 102 3.16 -15.32 17.62
N ARG A 103 4.49 -15.40 17.60
CA ARG A 103 5.30 -16.23 18.50
C ARG A 103 5.29 -15.71 19.95
N HIS A 104 5.30 -14.40 20.14
CA HIS A 104 5.35 -13.77 21.47
C HIS A 104 3.97 -13.42 22.02
N HIS A 105 2.88 -13.55 21.22
CA HIS A 105 1.51 -13.11 21.48
C HIS A 105 1.37 -11.60 21.64
N ARG A 106 2.19 -10.97 22.45
CA ARG A 106 2.35 -9.50 22.57
C ARG A 106 3.78 -9.19 22.96
N LEU A 107 4.24 -8.01 22.59
CA LEU A 107 5.59 -7.57 22.90
C LEU A 107 5.64 -6.81 24.23
N SER A 108 6.82 -6.68 24.80
CA SER A 108 7.06 -5.74 25.89
C SER A 108 6.87 -4.30 25.38
N ILE A 109 6.51 -3.39 26.27
CA ILE A 109 6.29 -1.98 25.93
C ILE A 109 7.54 -1.37 25.29
N ASP A 110 8.70 -1.60 25.91
CA ASP A 110 9.97 -1.05 25.44
C ASP A 110 10.33 -1.57 24.05
N GLU A 111 10.09 -2.83 23.79
CA GLU A 111 10.34 -3.44 22.48
C GLU A 111 9.38 -2.94 21.41
N ALA A 112 8.08 -2.88 21.71
CA ALA A 112 7.07 -2.35 20.80
C ALA A 112 7.38 -0.89 20.40
N VAL A 113 7.78 -0.06 21.38
CA VAL A 113 8.15 1.33 21.11
C VAL A 113 9.44 1.43 20.28
N LYS A 114 10.48 0.64 20.60
CA LYS A 114 11.74 0.59 19.81
C LYS A 114 11.49 0.19 18.35
N ILE A 115 10.70 -0.86 18.14
CA ILE A 115 10.35 -1.32 16.78
C ILE A 115 9.58 -0.21 16.06
N THR A 116 8.60 0.42 16.72
CA THR A 116 7.80 1.52 16.12
C THR A 116 8.68 2.70 15.74
N ILE A 117 9.63 3.10 16.58
CA ILE A 117 10.58 4.18 16.28
C ILE A 117 11.44 3.80 15.07
N SER A 118 11.95 2.57 15.00
CA SER A 118 12.76 2.13 13.85
C SER A 118 11.98 2.12 12.53
N ILE A 119 10.69 1.71 12.56
CA ILE A 119 9.81 1.82 11.39
C ILE A 119 9.61 3.29 11.04
N GLY A 120 9.33 4.13 12.05
CA GLY A 120 9.12 5.57 11.90
C GLY A 120 10.31 6.29 11.27
N GLU A 121 11.55 5.95 11.66
CA GLU A 121 12.77 6.52 11.06
C GLU A 121 12.88 6.19 9.56
N GLY A 122 12.53 4.97 9.16
CA GLY A 122 12.43 4.62 7.74
C GLY A 122 11.34 5.39 7.00
N LEU A 123 10.16 5.54 7.60
CA LEU A 123 9.05 6.29 7.01
C LEU A 123 9.35 7.79 6.92
N GLU A 124 9.99 8.38 7.93
CA GLU A 124 10.42 9.78 7.90
C GLU A 124 11.35 10.06 6.71
N HIS A 125 12.34 9.17 6.49
CA HIS A 125 13.23 9.26 5.33
C HIS A 125 12.44 9.18 4.01
N ALA A 126 11.49 8.26 3.90
CA ALA A 126 10.66 8.11 2.69
C ALA A 126 9.78 9.35 2.46
N HIS A 127 9.12 9.86 3.51
CA HIS A 127 8.27 11.06 3.43
C HIS A 127 9.08 12.31 3.03
N ALA A 128 10.31 12.47 3.52
CA ALA A 128 11.20 13.53 3.10
C ALA A 128 11.56 13.47 1.60
N MET A 129 11.51 12.28 0.99
CA MET A 129 11.68 12.07 -0.45
C MET A 129 10.36 12.12 -1.24
N GLY A 130 9.24 12.50 -0.59
CA GLY A 130 7.92 12.55 -1.19
C GLY A 130 7.29 11.17 -1.46
N ILE A 131 7.76 10.12 -0.77
CA ILE A 131 7.31 8.74 -0.95
C ILE A 131 6.50 8.32 0.26
N VAL A 132 5.24 7.93 0.05
CA VAL A 132 4.33 7.38 1.07
C VAL A 132 4.28 5.87 0.90
N HIS A 133 4.35 5.11 1.99
CA HIS A 133 4.39 3.65 1.93
C HIS A 133 3.05 3.02 1.57
N CYS A 134 1.96 3.49 2.16
CA CYS A 134 0.57 3.08 1.90
C CYS A 134 0.18 1.63 2.24
N ASP A 135 1.10 0.77 2.67
CA ASP A 135 0.82 -0.64 3.03
C ASP A 135 1.64 -1.06 4.26
N ILE A 136 1.76 -0.18 5.27
CA ILE A 136 2.42 -0.51 6.53
C ILE A 136 1.62 -1.56 7.28
N LYS A 137 2.27 -2.71 7.52
CA LYS A 137 1.72 -3.86 8.25
C LYS A 137 2.86 -4.76 8.74
N PRO A 138 2.64 -5.61 9.74
CA PRO A 138 3.71 -6.46 10.29
C PRO A 138 4.33 -7.43 9.28
N HIS A 139 3.63 -7.80 8.21
CA HIS A 139 4.20 -8.64 7.13
C HIS A 139 5.26 -7.91 6.30
N ASN A 140 5.19 -6.58 6.22
CA ASN A 140 6.12 -5.73 5.47
C ASN A 140 7.23 -5.13 6.35
N VAL A 141 7.42 -5.69 7.54
CA VAL A 141 8.50 -5.31 8.46
C VAL A 141 9.27 -6.58 8.81
N ILE A 142 10.59 -6.55 8.64
CA ILE A 142 11.49 -7.68 8.93
C ILE A 142 12.34 -7.30 10.13
N ILE A 143 12.44 -8.23 11.10
CA ILE A 143 13.35 -8.14 12.25
C ILE A 143 14.49 -9.09 11.97
N THR A 144 15.71 -8.56 11.86
CA THR A 144 16.92 -9.38 11.65
C THR A 144 17.28 -10.16 12.91
N ASN A 145 18.09 -11.21 12.75
CA ASN A 145 18.66 -11.98 13.86
C ASN A 145 19.50 -11.13 14.83
N THR A 146 19.91 -9.91 14.42
CA THR A 146 20.63 -8.93 15.27
C THR A 146 19.70 -7.88 15.88
N GLY A 147 18.37 -8.02 15.73
CA GLY A 147 17.36 -7.10 16.27
C GLY A 147 17.16 -5.80 15.47
N ARG A 148 17.77 -5.67 14.29
CA ARG A 148 17.52 -4.51 13.41
C ARG A 148 16.18 -4.67 12.70
N VAL A 149 15.46 -3.55 12.56
CA VAL A 149 14.15 -3.49 11.91
C VAL A 149 14.30 -2.93 10.51
N LYS A 150 13.71 -3.56 9.50
CA LYS A 150 13.70 -3.10 8.12
C LYS A 150 12.30 -3.16 7.52
N VAL A 151 11.88 -2.04 6.92
CA VAL A 151 10.62 -1.92 6.18
C VAL A 151 10.84 -2.32 4.73
N THR A 152 9.93 -3.10 4.17
CA THR A 152 9.95 -3.58 2.78
C THR A 152 8.61 -3.32 2.09
N ASP A 153 8.56 -3.52 0.78
CA ASP A 153 7.32 -3.46 -0.04
C ASP A 153 6.55 -2.14 0.07
N PHE A 154 7.20 -1.05 -0.36
CA PHE A 154 6.56 0.27 -0.50
C PHE A 154 5.40 0.18 -1.50
N GLY A 155 4.15 0.24 -1.00
CA GLY A 155 2.93 0.02 -1.77
C GLY A 155 2.49 1.19 -2.67
N ILE A 156 3.45 1.87 -3.32
CA ILE A 156 3.23 3.08 -4.14
C ILE A 156 2.19 2.85 -5.25
N ALA A 157 2.06 1.61 -5.71
CA ALA A 157 1.04 1.22 -6.68
C ALA A 157 -0.41 1.36 -6.14
N ARG A 158 -0.60 1.39 -4.81
CA ARG A 158 -1.92 1.55 -4.17
C ARG A 158 -2.35 3.00 -4.02
N ALA A 159 -1.41 3.94 -3.92
CA ALA A 159 -1.71 5.34 -3.64
C ALA A 159 -2.36 6.08 -4.82
N MET A 160 -2.10 5.68 -6.06
CA MET A 160 -2.49 6.45 -7.24
C MET A 160 -3.85 6.04 -7.88
N ASN A 161 -4.47 4.92 -7.48
CA ASN A 161 -5.74 4.44 -8.05
C ASN A 161 -6.72 4.00 -6.97
N SER A 162 -7.12 4.92 -6.10
CA SER A 162 -8.01 4.68 -4.95
C SER A 162 -9.46 4.29 -5.31
N THR A 163 -9.85 4.28 -6.59
CA THR A 163 -11.25 4.00 -6.97
C THR A 163 -11.55 2.54 -7.29
N ASN A 164 -10.56 1.68 -7.61
CA ASN A 164 -10.83 0.31 -8.06
C ASN A 164 -10.05 -0.80 -7.32
N THR A 165 -9.15 -0.51 -6.39
CA THR A 165 -8.20 -1.52 -5.87
C THR A 165 -8.73 -2.33 -4.68
N VAL A 166 -9.81 -1.93 -4.04
CA VAL A 166 -10.36 -2.62 -2.86
C VAL A 166 -11.03 -3.96 -3.20
N MET A 167 -11.29 -4.26 -4.48
CA MET A 167 -12.13 -5.42 -4.86
C MET A 167 -11.42 -6.61 -5.53
N TYR A 168 -10.12 -6.56 -5.83
CA TYR A 168 -9.57 -7.51 -6.83
C TYR A 168 -8.57 -8.58 -6.38
N THR A 169 -8.23 -8.75 -5.11
CA THR A 169 -7.38 -9.90 -4.75
C THR A 169 -7.80 -10.58 -3.45
N ASN A 170 -7.88 -11.92 -3.46
CA ASN A 170 -8.00 -12.79 -2.27
C ASN A 170 -6.88 -12.56 -1.23
N SER A 171 -5.82 -11.82 -1.59
CA SER A 171 -4.72 -11.36 -0.73
C SER A 171 -5.11 -10.22 0.23
N ILE A 172 -6.33 -9.66 0.10
CA ILE A 172 -6.80 -8.48 0.86
C ILE A 172 -7.16 -8.86 2.31
N MET A 173 -7.42 -10.13 2.61
CA MET A 173 -7.96 -10.55 3.91
C MET A 173 -7.05 -10.13 5.08
N GLY A 174 -5.73 -10.23 4.95
CA GLY A 174 -4.78 -9.79 5.99
C GLY A 174 -4.47 -8.29 5.99
N SER A 175 -4.49 -7.62 4.82
CA SER A 175 -4.13 -6.20 4.70
C SER A 175 -5.25 -5.26 5.14
N ALA A 176 -6.52 -5.69 5.15
CA ALA A 176 -7.66 -4.86 5.54
C ALA A 176 -7.55 -4.36 6.99
N HIS A 177 -6.91 -5.10 7.87
CA HIS A 177 -6.75 -4.76 9.29
C HIS A 177 -5.87 -3.52 9.55
N TYR A 178 -5.09 -3.08 8.56
CA TYR A 178 -4.14 -1.97 8.68
C TYR A 178 -4.48 -0.78 7.78
N LEU A 179 -5.63 -0.84 7.06
CA LEU A 179 -6.06 0.24 6.17
C LEU A 179 -6.42 1.50 6.96
N SER A 180 -6.00 2.65 6.46
CA SER A 180 -6.47 3.92 7.00
C SER A 180 -7.92 4.22 6.59
N PRO A 181 -8.65 5.06 7.34
CA PRO A 181 -10.01 5.47 7.01
C PRO A 181 -10.12 6.12 5.61
N GLU A 182 -9.11 6.91 5.21
CA GLU A 182 -9.05 7.53 3.89
C GLU A 182 -8.84 6.50 2.79
N GLN A 183 -7.98 5.50 2.97
CA GLN A 183 -7.82 4.38 2.03
C GLN A 183 -9.12 3.57 1.89
N ALA A 184 -9.75 3.24 3.03
CA ALA A 184 -11.01 2.50 3.06
C ALA A 184 -12.16 3.27 2.38
N SER A 185 -12.09 4.61 2.38
CA SER A 185 -13.08 5.50 1.76
C SER A 185 -12.72 5.92 0.33
N GLY A 186 -11.59 5.46 -0.23
CA GLY A 186 -11.12 5.85 -1.57
C GLY A 186 -10.75 7.33 -1.71
N LYS A 187 -10.36 7.98 -0.61
CA LYS A 187 -9.88 9.37 -0.60
C LYS A 187 -8.39 9.44 -0.95
N SER A 188 -7.88 10.64 -1.18
CA SER A 188 -6.43 10.88 -1.35
C SER A 188 -5.66 10.44 -0.11
N VAL A 189 -4.49 9.84 -0.33
CA VAL A 189 -3.59 9.36 0.72
C VAL A 189 -2.32 10.22 0.75
N ASP A 190 -1.80 10.43 1.96
CA ASP A 190 -0.56 11.14 2.23
C ASP A 190 0.19 10.47 3.40
N GLY A 191 1.20 11.12 3.97
CA GLY A 191 1.96 10.60 5.10
C GLY A 191 1.12 10.25 6.34
N ASN A 192 -0.05 10.88 6.52
CA ASN A 192 -0.98 10.58 7.61
C ASN A 192 -1.55 9.16 7.51
N THR A 193 -1.62 8.59 6.31
CA THR A 193 -2.01 7.19 6.08
C THR A 193 -1.02 6.23 6.76
N ASP A 194 0.28 6.47 6.61
CA ASP A 194 1.32 5.64 7.23
C ASP A 194 1.34 5.80 8.75
N ILE A 195 1.06 7.01 9.27
CA ILE A 195 0.91 7.26 10.72
C ILE A 195 -0.21 6.40 11.31
N TYR A 196 -1.37 6.35 10.64
CA TYR A 196 -2.49 5.52 11.07
C TYR A 196 -2.12 4.02 11.06
N SER A 197 -1.57 3.54 9.95
CA SER A 197 -1.18 2.13 9.81
C SER A 197 -0.11 1.73 10.82
N LEU A 198 0.87 2.62 11.09
CA LEU A 198 1.87 2.43 12.15
C LEU A 198 1.23 2.40 13.55
N GLY A 199 0.21 3.23 13.78
CA GLY A 199 -0.60 3.19 15.01
C GLY A 199 -1.31 1.84 15.19
N VAL A 200 -1.84 1.23 14.10
CA VAL A 200 -2.43 -0.12 14.13
C VAL A 200 -1.38 -1.17 14.47
N VAL A 201 -0.19 -1.09 13.86
CA VAL A 201 0.92 -2.01 14.15
C VAL A 201 1.36 -1.91 15.61
N LEU A 202 1.50 -0.69 16.14
CA LEU A 202 1.82 -0.47 17.55
C LEU A 202 0.74 -1.04 18.48
N TYR A 203 -0.53 -0.80 18.17
CA TYR A 203 -1.65 -1.38 18.92
C TYR A 203 -1.55 -2.91 18.97
N GLU A 204 -1.30 -3.55 17.83
CA GLU A 204 -1.17 -5.01 17.76
C GLU A 204 0.03 -5.53 18.55
N MET A 205 1.20 -4.89 18.45
CA MET A 205 2.38 -5.26 19.24
C MET A 205 2.12 -5.20 20.75
N LEU A 206 1.41 -4.16 21.20
CA LEU A 206 1.13 -3.93 22.63
C LEU A 206 0.02 -4.84 23.21
N THR A 207 -0.91 -5.29 22.36
CA THR A 207 -2.12 -6.03 22.81
C THR A 207 -2.18 -7.48 22.32
N GLY A 208 -1.45 -7.82 21.25
CA GLY A 208 -1.57 -9.08 20.52
C GLY A 208 -2.82 -9.16 19.64
N LYS A 209 -3.57 -8.05 19.50
CA LYS A 209 -4.81 -7.98 18.72
C LYS A 209 -4.82 -6.77 17.82
N VAL A 210 -5.44 -6.90 16.66
CA VAL A 210 -5.76 -5.75 15.81
C VAL A 210 -6.93 -4.95 16.38
N PRO A 211 -7.02 -3.63 16.16
CA PRO A 211 -8.10 -2.80 16.72
C PRO A 211 -9.49 -3.16 16.17
N PHE A 212 -9.55 -3.71 14.95
CA PHE A 212 -10.81 -4.09 14.30
C PHE A 212 -10.69 -5.46 13.63
N GLU A 213 -11.67 -6.32 13.88
CA GLU A 213 -11.83 -7.64 13.27
C GLU A 213 -13.19 -7.73 12.57
N GLY A 214 -13.33 -8.60 11.58
CA GLY A 214 -14.59 -8.83 10.87
C GLY A 214 -14.51 -10.00 9.91
N ASP A 215 -15.68 -10.54 9.54
CA ASP A 215 -15.78 -11.73 8.69
C ASP A 215 -15.37 -11.49 7.24
N THR A 216 -15.34 -10.23 6.81
CA THR A 216 -14.95 -9.84 5.46
C THR A 216 -14.01 -8.64 5.47
N PRO A 217 -13.10 -8.51 4.48
CA PRO A 217 -12.25 -7.32 4.35
C PRO A 217 -13.03 -6.00 4.30
N ILE A 218 -14.22 -6.01 3.69
CA ILE A 218 -15.09 -4.84 3.60
C ILE A 218 -15.65 -4.47 4.99
N ALA A 219 -16.05 -5.46 5.79
CA ALA A 219 -16.53 -5.22 7.14
C ALA A 219 -15.42 -4.59 8.02
N VAL A 220 -14.18 -5.10 7.91
CA VAL A 220 -13.01 -4.52 8.61
C VAL A 220 -12.74 -3.10 8.13
N ALA A 221 -12.73 -2.85 6.83
CA ALA A 221 -12.53 -1.51 6.26
C ALA A 221 -13.58 -0.50 6.75
N LEU A 222 -14.86 -0.90 6.81
CA LEU A 222 -15.93 -0.04 7.34
C LEU A 222 -15.75 0.28 8.83
N LYS A 223 -15.21 -0.65 9.62
CA LYS A 223 -14.89 -0.41 11.03
C LYS A 223 -13.77 0.63 11.19
N HIS A 224 -12.74 0.59 10.33
CA HIS A 224 -11.72 1.64 10.30
C HIS A 224 -12.31 3.03 10.06
N VAL A 225 -13.37 3.14 9.28
CA VAL A 225 -14.04 4.43 9.00
C VAL A 225 -14.95 4.88 10.14
N ARG A 226 -15.68 3.97 10.79
CA ARG A 226 -16.84 4.34 11.64
C ARG A 226 -16.74 3.90 13.10
N GLU A 227 -16.10 2.78 13.39
CA GLU A 227 -16.14 2.19 14.73
C GLU A 227 -15.13 2.86 15.67
N LYS A 228 -15.52 3.09 16.91
CA LYS A 228 -14.63 3.61 17.95
C LYS A 228 -13.59 2.57 18.34
N ILE A 229 -12.37 3.04 18.56
CA ILE A 229 -11.26 2.19 18.99
C ILE A 229 -11.43 1.84 20.45
N ILE A 230 -11.25 0.56 20.77
CA ILE A 230 -11.15 0.10 22.17
C ILE A 230 -9.74 0.50 22.65
N PRO A 231 -9.63 1.27 23.76
CA PRO A 231 -8.31 1.64 24.27
C PRO A 231 -7.43 0.42 24.54
N PRO A 232 -6.14 0.44 24.15
CA PRO A 232 -5.25 -0.71 24.27
C PRO A 232 -5.05 -1.15 25.72
N THR A 233 -5.22 -0.26 26.70
CA THR A 233 -5.19 -0.56 28.15
C THR A 233 -6.28 -1.55 28.58
N ARG A 234 -7.38 -1.69 27.83
CA ARG A 234 -8.42 -2.73 28.11
C ARG A 234 -7.88 -4.14 27.90
N TYR A 235 -6.90 -4.32 27.03
CA TYR A 235 -6.26 -5.62 26.75
C TYR A 235 -4.91 -5.76 27.48
N ASN A 236 -4.22 -4.64 27.73
CA ASN A 236 -2.94 -4.62 28.42
C ASN A 236 -2.89 -3.44 29.41
N PRO A 237 -3.35 -3.62 30.67
CA PRO A 237 -3.38 -2.57 31.68
C PRO A 237 -2.01 -2.01 32.07
N SER A 238 -0.91 -2.65 31.64
CA SER A 238 0.45 -2.17 31.93
C SER A 238 0.88 -1.02 31.02
N ILE A 239 0.10 -0.69 29.98
CA ILE A 239 0.41 0.40 29.04
C ILE A 239 0.30 1.74 29.78
N PRO A 240 1.37 2.58 29.76
CA PRO A 240 1.32 3.91 30.38
C PRO A 240 0.29 4.81 29.68
N PRO A 241 -0.38 5.72 30.43
CA PRO A 241 -1.38 6.64 29.84
C PRO A 241 -0.83 7.48 28.67
N LEU A 242 0.42 7.91 28.75
CA LEU A 242 1.06 8.67 27.66
C LEU A 242 1.19 7.82 26.39
N LEU A 243 1.61 6.55 26.49
CA LEU A 243 1.69 5.65 25.35
C LEU A 243 0.30 5.33 24.77
N GLU A 244 -0.72 5.15 25.62
CA GLU A 244 -2.09 5.00 25.14
C GLU A 244 -2.55 6.22 24.35
N SER A 245 -2.25 7.44 24.83
CA SER A 245 -2.61 8.67 24.12
C SER A 245 -1.94 8.77 22.75
N VAL A 246 -0.67 8.33 22.61
CA VAL A 246 0.02 8.26 21.33
C VAL A 246 -0.69 7.30 20.36
N VAL A 247 -1.03 6.10 20.83
CA VAL A 247 -1.76 5.11 20.01
C VAL A 247 -3.10 5.67 19.56
N LEU A 248 -3.89 6.25 20.48
CA LEU A 248 -5.22 6.78 20.15
C LEU A 248 -5.16 7.99 19.21
N LYS A 249 -4.15 8.89 19.39
CA LYS A 249 -3.92 10.01 18.48
C LYS A 249 -3.56 9.53 17.07
N ALA A 250 -2.64 8.56 16.93
CA ALA A 250 -2.29 7.98 15.64
C ALA A 250 -3.50 7.33 14.94
N LEU A 251 -4.41 6.72 15.71
CA LEU A 251 -5.60 6.03 15.22
C LEU A 251 -6.83 6.94 15.08
N ALA A 252 -6.69 8.27 15.18
CA ALA A 252 -7.78 9.20 14.94
C ALA A 252 -8.37 9.03 13.52
N LYS A 253 -9.69 9.11 13.41
CA LYS A 253 -10.40 8.86 12.13
C LYS A 253 -10.13 9.95 11.10
N ASN A 254 -10.16 11.20 11.55
CA ASN A 254 -9.82 12.34 10.71
C ASN A 254 -8.28 12.52 10.70
N PRO A 255 -7.62 12.56 9.53
CA PRO A 255 -6.18 12.79 9.44
C PRO A 255 -5.69 14.04 10.19
N ALA A 256 -6.48 15.12 10.20
CA ALA A 256 -6.13 16.37 10.88
C ALA A 256 -6.06 16.25 12.42
N ASP A 257 -6.65 15.21 13.00
CA ASP A 257 -6.63 14.94 14.45
C ASP A 257 -5.46 14.03 14.84
N ARG A 258 -4.64 13.57 13.87
CA ARG A 258 -3.44 12.76 14.07
C ARG A 258 -2.21 13.65 14.33
N PHE A 259 -1.06 13.04 14.29
CA PHE A 259 0.24 13.74 14.26
C PHE A 259 0.43 14.43 12.92
N GLU A 260 1.05 15.61 12.92
CA GLU A 260 1.37 16.34 11.67
C GLU A 260 2.44 15.62 10.84
N SER A 261 3.32 14.86 11.53
CA SER A 261 4.40 14.10 10.90
C SER A 261 4.77 12.84 11.70
N ILE A 262 5.46 11.93 11.05
CA ILE A 262 6.09 10.77 11.72
C ILE A 262 7.09 11.23 12.79
N SER A 263 7.84 12.31 12.56
CA SER A 263 8.78 12.89 13.54
C SER A 263 8.10 13.29 14.84
N GLU A 264 6.93 13.94 14.76
CA GLU A 264 6.13 14.30 15.93
C GLU A 264 5.71 13.06 16.71
N MET A 265 5.17 12.04 16.02
CA MET A 265 4.79 10.77 16.65
C MET A 265 5.98 10.09 17.35
N MET A 266 7.14 10.04 16.70
CA MET A 266 8.35 9.47 17.30
C MET A 266 8.85 10.27 18.52
N GLY A 267 8.69 11.59 18.50
CA GLY A 267 8.98 12.46 19.65
C GLY A 267 8.18 12.05 20.88
N ASP A 268 6.86 11.92 20.74
CA ASP A 268 5.96 11.51 21.82
C ASP A 268 6.21 10.06 22.27
N LEU A 269 6.57 9.16 21.35
CA LEU A 269 6.98 7.80 21.69
C LEU A 269 8.25 7.77 22.56
N ARG A 270 9.27 8.57 22.23
CA ARG A 270 10.51 8.67 23.04
C ARG A 270 10.22 9.23 24.43
N LEU A 271 9.35 10.24 24.54
CA LEU A 271 8.89 10.76 25.83
C LEU A 271 8.18 9.68 26.66
N SER A 272 7.37 8.82 26.06
CA SER A 272 6.68 7.73 26.74
C SER A 272 7.63 6.70 27.36
N GLN A 273 8.82 6.47 26.78
CA GLN A 273 9.88 5.61 27.34
C GLN A 273 10.53 6.24 28.59
N GLY A 274 10.74 7.56 28.59
CA GLY A 274 11.35 8.26 29.72
C GLY A 274 10.52 8.15 31.01
N PHE A 275 9.20 8.05 30.89
CA PHE A 275 8.30 7.84 32.04
C PHE A 275 8.36 6.40 32.60
N THR A 276 8.73 5.41 31.79
CA THR A 276 8.89 4.01 32.25
C THR A 276 10.21 3.80 33.00
N MET A 277 11.26 4.50 32.65
CA MET A 277 12.57 4.41 33.33
C MET A 277 12.59 5.05 34.72
N GLY A 278 11.59 5.91 35.06
CA GLY A 278 11.52 6.60 36.34
C GLY A 278 11.14 5.75 37.54
N LYS A 279 10.81 4.46 37.38
CA LYS A 279 10.42 3.58 38.48
C LYS A 279 11.45 2.52 38.89
N THR A 280 12.59 2.38 38.21
CA THR A 280 13.64 1.45 38.62
C THR A 280 15.01 2.00 38.30
N GLN A 281 15.68 2.42 39.31
CA GLN A 281 17.07 2.84 39.53
C GLN A 281 17.25 4.33 39.73
N ARG A 282 17.38 4.73 41.02
CA ARG A 282 18.23 5.85 41.39
C ARG A 282 19.63 5.55 40.85
N HIS A 283 19.93 6.05 39.65
CA HIS A 283 21.32 6.24 39.30
C HIS A 283 21.81 7.46 40.11
N GLU A 284 22.83 7.21 40.90
CA GLU A 284 23.64 8.31 41.46
C GLU A 284 24.08 9.24 40.32
N PRO A 285 24.14 10.54 40.55
CA PRO A 285 24.56 11.48 39.50
C PRO A 285 25.97 11.07 39.06
N TYR A 286 26.11 10.66 37.81
CA TYR A 286 27.42 10.60 37.19
C TYR A 286 27.97 12.00 37.18
N ASP A 287 28.95 12.20 38.06
CA ASP A 287 29.81 13.40 38.08
C ASP A 287 30.59 13.41 36.76
N PHE A 288 30.09 14.15 35.79
CA PHE A 288 30.84 14.46 34.60
C PHE A 288 31.94 15.45 35.07
N ALA A 289 33.02 14.90 35.56
CA ALA A 289 34.23 15.69 35.72
C ALA A 289 34.56 16.26 34.34
N THR A 290 34.25 17.52 34.17
CA THR A 290 34.69 18.34 33.05
C THR A 290 36.19 18.25 33.02
N GLN A 291 36.79 17.51 32.09
CA GLN A 291 38.21 17.59 31.85
C GLN A 291 38.49 18.99 31.36
N MET A 292 39.06 19.83 32.23
CA MET A 292 39.60 21.12 31.84
C MET A 292 40.72 20.84 30.85
N ILE A 293 40.54 21.29 29.62
CA ILE A 293 41.59 21.43 28.65
C ILE A 293 42.52 22.50 29.22
N PRO A 294 43.83 22.23 29.41
CA PRO A 294 44.76 23.26 29.89
C PRO A 294 44.71 24.47 28.96
N ALA A 295 44.60 25.65 29.53
CA ALA A 295 44.69 26.90 28.78
C ALA A 295 46.05 26.93 28.08
N VAL A 296 46.05 27.18 26.77
CA VAL A 296 47.28 27.43 26.01
C VAL A 296 47.85 28.77 26.52
N ASP A 297 49.11 28.73 26.97
CA ASP A 297 49.84 29.90 27.45
C ASP A 297 49.96 30.93 26.29
N PRO A 298 49.52 32.20 26.48
CA PRO A 298 49.57 33.20 25.42
C PRO A 298 51.00 33.57 24.98
N ASP A 299 52.01 33.19 25.73
CA ASP A 299 53.42 33.57 25.46
C ASP A 299 54.17 32.62 24.51
N THR A 300 53.47 31.62 23.89
CA THR A 300 54.09 30.71 22.91
C THR A 300 53.66 30.96 21.45
N LEU A 301 53.11 32.15 21.14
CA LEU A 301 52.63 32.51 19.80
C LEU A 301 53.56 33.48 19.02
N ASP A 302 54.81 33.58 19.39
CA ASP A 302 55.82 34.39 18.66
C ASP A 302 56.62 33.53 17.67
N ASP A 303 56.00 32.90 16.69
CA ASP A 303 56.74 32.44 15.50
C ASP A 303 55.86 32.10 14.28
N PHE A 304 54.94 32.98 13.89
CA PHE A 304 54.29 32.95 12.56
C PHE A 304 54.01 34.37 12.04
N SER A 305 55.05 35.12 11.85
CA SER A 305 55.04 36.33 11.01
C SER A 305 55.48 35.89 9.60
N ASP A 306 54.55 35.55 8.73
CA ASP A 306 54.63 35.71 7.28
C ASP A 306 53.48 34.92 6.61
N ILE A 307 52.27 35.47 6.64
CA ILE A 307 51.25 35.15 5.65
C ILE A 307 50.56 36.46 5.23
N ASP A 308 50.78 36.76 3.96
CA ASP A 308 50.35 37.84 3.14
C ASP A 308 48.89 38.29 3.35
N ASP A 309 48.74 39.58 3.61
CA ASP A 309 47.48 40.29 3.84
C ASP A 309 46.75 40.52 2.51
N THR A 310 45.92 39.54 2.11
CA THR A 310 44.93 39.74 1.07
C THR A 310 43.53 39.64 1.63
N THR A 311 43.06 40.75 2.17
CA THR A 311 41.65 40.95 2.53
C THR A 311 40.73 40.74 1.31
N PRO A 312 39.75 39.85 1.39
CA PRO A 312 38.69 39.80 0.38
C PRO A 312 37.78 41.03 0.59
N LYS A 313 37.68 41.87 -0.43
CA LYS A 313 36.69 42.95 -0.49
C LYS A 313 35.28 42.38 -0.28
N GLU A 314 34.61 42.87 0.74
CA GLU A 314 33.17 42.71 0.99
C GLU A 314 32.38 43.08 -0.29
N VAL A 315 31.88 42.11 -1.00
CA VAL A 315 30.85 42.34 -2.00
C VAL A 315 29.54 42.56 -1.26
N GLN A 316 29.17 43.80 -1.06
CA GLN A 316 27.84 44.19 -0.61
C GLN A 316 26.79 43.64 -1.62
N LYS A 317 26.20 42.51 -1.30
CA LYS A 317 24.93 42.10 -1.89
C LYS A 317 23.85 43.07 -1.44
N LYS A 318 23.60 44.12 -2.26
CA LYS A 318 22.39 44.93 -2.11
C LYS A 318 21.19 44.02 -2.21
N SER A 319 20.57 43.71 -1.11
CA SER A 319 19.34 42.99 -0.99
C SER A 319 18.24 43.70 -1.79
N MET A 320 17.60 43.01 -2.71
CA MET A 320 16.45 43.48 -3.48
C MET A 320 15.23 43.86 -2.59
N LEU A 321 15.26 43.46 -1.33
CA LEU A 321 14.21 43.77 -0.34
C LEU A 321 14.17 45.26 0.07
N SER A 322 15.25 46.06 -0.10
CA SER A 322 15.24 47.47 0.28
C SER A 322 14.42 48.37 -0.67
N LYS A 323 14.06 47.89 -1.87
CA LYS A 323 13.20 48.65 -2.80
C LYS A 323 11.70 48.47 -2.52
N ILE A 324 11.31 47.53 -1.69
CA ILE A 324 9.87 47.27 -1.36
C ILE A 324 9.43 48.17 -0.21
N ALA A 325 10.33 48.64 0.63
CA ALA A 325 10.02 49.50 1.78
C ALA A 325 9.60 50.94 1.45
N SER A 326 9.72 51.37 0.18
CA SER A 326 9.32 52.71 -0.26
C SER A 326 7.98 52.82 -0.97
N ILE A 327 7.25 51.70 -1.09
CA ILE A 327 5.93 51.67 -1.73
C ILE A 327 4.89 52.10 -0.66
N PRO A 328 4.09 53.16 -0.89
CA PRO A 328 3.05 53.53 0.05
C PRO A 328 2.09 52.40 0.30
N GLN A 329 1.80 52.08 1.55
CA GLN A 329 1.03 50.94 2.03
C GLN A 329 -0.32 50.78 1.28
N LYS A 330 -0.91 51.87 0.80
CA LYS A 330 -2.14 51.89 -0.03
C LYS A 330 -1.99 51.13 -1.35
N TYR A 331 -0.78 51.11 -1.98
CA TYR A 331 -0.57 50.38 -3.24
C TYR A 331 -0.29 48.88 -3.00
N ILE A 332 0.27 48.51 -1.85
CA ILE A 332 0.44 47.11 -1.43
C ILE A 332 -0.93 46.49 -1.18
N VAL A 333 -1.82 47.20 -0.48
CA VAL A 333 -3.21 46.73 -0.24
C VAL A 333 -3.98 46.62 -1.55
N LEU A 334 -3.82 47.62 -2.47
CA LEU A 334 -4.50 47.61 -3.76
C LEU A 334 -4.01 46.43 -4.65
N SER A 335 -2.70 46.17 -4.69
CA SER A 335 -2.15 45.07 -5.48
C SER A 335 -2.55 43.68 -4.90
N ALA A 336 -2.60 43.56 -3.58
CA ALA A 336 -3.09 42.33 -2.93
C ALA A 336 -4.59 42.10 -3.23
N ALA A 337 -5.40 43.15 -3.23
CA ALA A 337 -6.83 43.07 -3.60
C ALA A 337 -7.01 42.67 -5.06
N VAL A 338 -6.22 43.20 -6.00
CA VAL A 338 -6.27 42.84 -7.43
C VAL A 338 -5.83 41.36 -7.64
N ILE A 339 -4.77 40.91 -6.99
CA ILE A 339 -4.32 39.51 -7.07
C ILE A 339 -5.39 38.59 -6.50
N PHE A 340 -6.00 38.94 -5.37
CA PHE A 340 -7.08 38.18 -4.78
C PHE A 340 -8.33 38.13 -5.71
N LEU A 341 -8.67 39.25 -6.36
CA LEU A 341 -9.79 39.30 -7.32
C LEU A 341 -9.51 38.40 -8.54
N ILE A 342 -8.30 38.41 -9.08
CA ILE A 342 -7.91 37.56 -10.22
C ILE A 342 -7.93 36.08 -9.81
N ALA A 343 -7.40 35.75 -8.64
CA ALA A 343 -7.43 34.38 -8.10
C ALA A 343 -8.87 33.91 -7.82
N PHE A 344 -9.70 34.78 -7.25
CA PHE A 344 -11.12 34.51 -7.02
C PHE A 344 -11.89 34.32 -8.32
N LEU A 345 -11.65 35.18 -9.33
CA LEU A 345 -12.28 35.07 -10.65
C LEU A 345 -11.83 33.80 -11.38
N GLY A 346 -10.53 33.43 -11.29
CA GLY A 346 -9.99 32.19 -11.81
C GLY A 346 -10.61 30.97 -11.13
N ALA A 347 -10.70 30.98 -9.82
CA ALA A 347 -11.37 29.94 -9.05
C ALA A 347 -12.87 29.87 -9.37
N PHE A 348 -13.56 31.00 -9.51
CA PHE A 348 -14.98 31.07 -9.83
C PHE A 348 -15.26 30.53 -11.25
N LEU A 349 -14.43 30.87 -12.24
CA LEU A 349 -14.55 30.34 -13.60
C LEU A 349 -14.21 28.83 -13.65
N SER A 350 -13.26 28.37 -12.87
CA SER A 350 -12.93 26.94 -12.73
C SER A 350 -14.03 26.17 -11.99
N TYR A 351 -14.65 26.76 -10.98
CA TYR A 351 -15.76 26.18 -10.22
C TYR A 351 -17.09 26.24 -10.97
N GLY A 352 -17.28 27.23 -11.85
CA GLY A 352 -18.49 27.39 -12.68
C GLY A 352 -18.73 26.24 -13.64
N ASN A 353 -17.65 25.59 -14.14
CA ASN A 353 -17.73 24.36 -14.94
C ASN A 353 -18.04 23.09 -14.13
N PHE A 354 -17.97 23.15 -12.79
CA PHE A 354 -18.30 22.02 -11.91
C PHE A 354 -19.81 21.92 -11.60
N TRP A 355 -20.59 22.94 -11.97
CA TRP A 355 -22.03 23.01 -11.73
C TRP A 355 -22.86 22.90 -13.02
N SER A 356 -22.38 22.21 -14.05
CA SER A 356 -23.28 21.78 -15.13
C SER A 356 -24.22 20.70 -14.53
N ASN A 357 -25.46 21.11 -14.30
CA ASN A 357 -26.55 20.24 -13.82
C ASN A 357 -27.15 19.40 -14.96
N THR A 358 -26.36 19.00 -15.96
CA THR A 358 -26.81 18.06 -16.98
C THR A 358 -27.00 16.68 -16.34
N THR A 359 -28.25 16.32 -16.14
CA THR A 359 -28.61 14.96 -15.71
C THR A 359 -29.09 14.19 -16.94
N VAL A 360 -28.66 12.94 -17.04
CA VAL A 360 -28.99 12.01 -18.12
C VAL A 360 -29.82 10.88 -17.53
N ASP A 361 -30.89 10.50 -18.22
CA ASP A 361 -31.66 9.32 -17.84
C ASP A 361 -30.92 8.05 -18.24
N VAL A 362 -30.77 7.11 -17.30
CA VAL A 362 -30.07 5.84 -17.52
C VAL A 362 -30.94 4.96 -18.45
N PRO A 363 -30.42 4.56 -19.64
CA PRO A 363 -31.16 3.70 -20.54
C PRO A 363 -31.24 2.27 -20.00
N ASN A 364 -32.29 1.53 -20.42
CA ASN A 364 -32.41 0.10 -20.09
C ASN A 364 -31.51 -0.74 -21.00
N VAL A 365 -30.53 -1.42 -20.40
CA VAL A 365 -29.60 -2.32 -21.12
C VAL A 365 -29.66 -3.77 -20.61
N VAL A 366 -30.57 -4.10 -19.68
CA VAL A 366 -30.79 -5.46 -19.19
C VAL A 366 -31.27 -6.34 -20.35
N GLY A 367 -30.74 -7.56 -20.44
CA GLY A 367 -31.04 -8.52 -21.51
C GLY A 367 -30.33 -8.26 -22.85
N LYS A 368 -29.56 -7.17 -22.98
CA LYS A 368 -28.77 -6.87 -24.18
C LYS A 368 -27.37 -7.51 -24.10
N GLN A 369 -26.76 -7.75 -25.26
CA GLN A 369 -25.33 -8.12 -25.31
C GLN A 369 -24.48 -6.98 -24.72
N VAL A 370 -23.44 -7.33 -23.97
CA VAL A 370 -22.59 -6.38 -23.26
C VAL A 370 -21.94 -5.34 -24.18
N SER A 371 -21.59 -5.71 -25.42
CA SER A 371 -21.06 -4.77 -26.42
C SER A 371 -22.09 -3.72 -26.85
N VAL A 372 -23.33 -4.13 -27.05
CA VAL A 372 -24.44 -3.22 -27.39
C VAL A 372 -24.80 -2.34 -26.19
N ALA A 373 -24.81 -2.89 -24.99
CA ALA A 373 -25.05 -2.17 -23.76
C ALA A 373 -24.02 -1.05 -23.52
N LYS A 374 -22.73 -1.34 -23.76
CA LYS A 374 -21.65 -0.35 -23.67
C LYS A 374 -21.88 0.83 -24.63
N ASN A 375 -22.12 0.56 -25.90
CA ASN A 375 -22.35 1.61 -26.89
C ASN A 375 -23.53 2.51 -26.51
N ILE A 376 -24.66 1.93 -26.08
CA ILE A 376 -25.86 2.70 -25.68
C ILE A 376 -25.56 3.62 -24.48
N LEU A 377 -24.75 3.19 -23.52
CA LEU A 377 -24.41 3.96 -22.35
C LEU A 377 -23.36 5.03 -22.66
N GLU A 378 -22.38 4.72 -23.50
CA GLU A 378 -21.35 5.67 -23.96
C GLU A 378 -21.94 6.78 -24.83
N ASP A 379 -22.91 6.49 -25.69
CA ASP A 379 -23.67 7.50 -26.46
C ASP A 379 -24.41 8.51 -25.57
N LYS A 380 -24.70 8.11 -24.33
CA LYS A 380 -25.31 8.98 -23.31
C LYS A 380 -24.26 9.63 -22.38
N HIS A 381 -22.97 9.58 -22.76
CA HIS A 381 -21.85 10.09 -21.94
C HIS A 381 -21.77 9.46 -20.55
N LEU A 382 -22.21 8.19 -20.41
CA LEU A 382 -22.12 7.39 -19.19
C LEU A 382 -20.93 6.41 -19.30
N ARG A 383 -20.25 6.18 -18.18
CA ARG A 383 -19.16 5.17 -18.12
C ARG A 383 -19.74 3.81 -17.80
N VAL A 384 -19.11 2.76 -18.27
CA VAL A 384 -19.56 1.37 -18.04
C VAL A 384 -18.50 0.59 -17.25
N SER A 385 -18.96 -0.12 -16.23
CA SER A 385 -18.18 -1.13 -15.51
C SER A 385 -18.95 -2.45 -15.57
N THR A 386 -18.27 -3.56 -15.86
CA THR A 386 -18.90 -4.89 -16.00
C THR A 386 -18.34 -5.83 -14.94
N SER A 387 -19.22 -6.64 -14.34
CA SER A 387 -18.86 -7.81 -13.54
C SER A 387 -19.53 -9.04 -14.13
N GLU A 388 -18.86 -10.20 -14.12
CA GLU A 388 -19.36 -11.42 -14.69
C GLU A 388 -19.76 -12.41 -13.59
N VAL A 389 -20.92 -13.05 -13.75
CA VAL A 389 -21.41 -14.09 -12.83
C VAL A 389 -21.93 -15.29 -13.63
N THR A 390 -21.79 -16.48 -13.08
CA THR A 390 -22.40 -17.68 -13.66
C THR A 390 -23.90 -17.61 -13.49
N ASN A 391 -24.66 -17.80 -14.59
CA ASN A 391 -26.13 -17.81 -14.58
C ASN A 391 -26.65 -18.83 -15.61
N THR A 392 -27.62 -19.64 -15.19
CA THR A 392 -28.20 -20.70 -16.01
C THR A 392 -29.32 -20.22 -16.94
N ASP A 393 -29.98 -19.12 -16.58
CA ASP A 393 -31.19 -18.62 -17.25
C ASP A 393 -30.87 -17.55 -18.31
N VAL A 394 -29.70 -16.89 -18.19
CA VAL A 394 -29.29 -15.83 -19.11
C VAL A 394 -28.10 -16.30 -19.94
N PRO A 395 -28.15 -16.22 -21.28
CA PRO A 395 -27.05 -16.59 -22.16
C PRO A 395 -25.75 -15.83 -21.85
N ALA A 396 -24.62 -16.47 -22.11
CA ALA A 396 -23.29 -15.85 -21.92
C ALA A 396 -23.18 -14.55 -22.71
N GLY A 397 -22.57 -13.52 -22.09
CA GLY A 397 -22.34 -12.20 -22.66
C GLY A 397 -23.54 -11.25 -22.60
N GLN A 398 -24.67 -11.64 -22.02
CA GLN A 398 -25.82 -10.77 -21.83
C GLN A 398 -25.84 -10.13 -20.44
N VAL A 399 -26.38 -8.91 -20.36
CA VAL A 399 -26.52 -8.16 -19.11
C VAL A 399 -27.67 -8.72 -18.29
N ILE A 400 -27.37 -9.19 -17.08
CA ILE A 400 -28.35 -9.71 -16.11
C ILE A 400 -29.00 -8.55 -15.36
N SER A 401 -28.21 -7.57 -14.92
CA SER A 401 -28.70 -6.41 -14.17
C SER A 401 -27.80 -5.20 -14.38
N GLN A 402 -28.34 -4.02 -14.10
CA GLN A 402 -27.64 -2.74 -14.17
C GLN A 402 -27.89 -1.92 -12.90
N SER A 403 -26.91 -1.13 -12.49
CA SER A 403 -27.01 -0.20 -11.36
C SER A 403 -26.18 1.06 -11.66
N PRO A 404 -26.77 2.28 -11.58
CA PRO A 404 -28.18 2.64 -11.34
C PRO A 404 -29.18 2.03 -12.29
N GLY A 405 -30.46 1.96 -11.85
CA GLY A 405 -31.57 1.36 -12.61
C GLY A 405 -31.95 2.15 -13.85
N ALA A 406 -32.69 1.50 -14.77
CA ALA A 406 -33.22 2.18 -15.96
C ALA A 406 -34.21 3.28 -15.55
N GLY A 407 -34.09 4.47 -16.18
CA GLY A 407 -34.92 5.65 -15.89
C GLY A 407 -34.46 6.49 -14.70
N GLU A 408 -33.42 6.08 -13.95
CA GLU A 408 -32.84 6.93 -12.93
C GLU A 408 -32.10 8.12 -13.58
N LYS A 409 -32.19 9.30 -12.94
CA LYS A 409 -31.45 10.49 -13.38
C LYS A 409 -30.09 10.53 -12.72
N VAL A 410 -29.04 10.49 -13.52
CA VAL A 410 -27.65 10.53 -13.06
C VAL A 410 -26.90 11.68 -13.74
N LYS A 411 -25.82 12.17 -13.11
CA LYS A 411 -24.93 13.15 -13.75
C LYS A 411 -24.18 12.52 -14.91
N GLU A 412 -23.85 13.28 -15.93
CA GLU A 412 -22.92 12.87 -16.99
C GLU A 412 -21.62 12.31 -16.39
N GLN A 413 -20.98 11.39 -17.11
CA GLN A 413 -19.77 10.66 -16.66
C GLN A 413 -20.00 9.73 -15.45
N ARG A 414 -21.25 9.52 -14.99
CA ARG A 414 -21.56 8.52 -13.96
C ARG A 414 -21.28 7.12 -14.49
N THR A 415 -20.66 6.28 -13.66
CA THR A 415 -20.42 4.87 -13.99
C THR A 415 -21.68 4.05 -13.74
N ILE A 416 -22.09 3.26 -14.74
CA ILE A 416 -23.16 2.27 -14.68
C ILE A 416 -22.51 0.89 -14.55
N HIS A 417 -22.85 0.18 -13.49
CA HIS A 417 -22.37 -1.17 -13.25
C HIS A 417 -23.30 -2.18 -13.89
N LEU A 418 -22.75 -3.03 -14.74
CA LEU A 418 -23.46 -4.11 -15.42
C LEU A 418 -23.01 -5.47 -14.87
N VAL A 419 -23.96 -6.31 -14.49
CA VAL A 419 -23.71 -7.71 -14.19
C VAL A 419 -23.99 -8.50 -15.46
N VAL A 420 -22.99 -9.23 -15.97
CA VAL A 420 -23.02 -9.95 -17.24
C VAL A 420 -22.98 -11.45 -16.97
N SER A 421 -23.78 -12.22 -17.72
CA SER A 421 -23.78 -13.68 -17.60
C SER A 421 -22.54 -14.29 -18.24
N LYS A 422 -21.87 -15.21 -17.52
CA LYS A 422 -20.90 -16.17 -18.10
C LYS A 422 -21.55 -17.40 -18.74
N GLY A 423 -22.87 -17.51 -18.63
CA GLY A 423 -23.61 -18.73 -18.99
C GLY A 423 -23.48 -19.81 -17.92
N VAL A 424 -23.80 -21.02 -18.30
CA VAL A 424 -23.58 -22.23 -17.47
C VAL A 424 -22.05 -22.43 -17.35
N GLY A 425 -21.50 -22.42 -16.16
CA GLY A 425 -20.06 -22.63 -15.94
C GLY A 425 -19.57 -23.96 -16.54
N ASP A 426 -18.25 -24.19 -16.49
CA ASP A 426 -17.63 -25.44 -16.93
C ASP A 426 -18.28 -26.64 -16.22
N ILE A 427 -18.95 -27.49 -16.96
CA ILE A 427 -19.57 -28.73 -16.46
C ILE A 427 -18.56 -29.86 -16.65
N THR A 428 -18.11 -30.48 -15.57
CA THR A 428 -17.27 -31.66 -15.64
C THR A 428 -18.09 -32.84 -16.11
N VAL A 429 -17.70 -33.45 -17.22
CA VAL A 429 -18.35 -34.68 -17.72
C VAL A 429 -18.06 -35.82 -16.72
N PRO A 430 -19.11 -36.47 -16.18
CA PRO A 430 -18.89 -37.56 -15.23
C PRO A 430 -18.36 -38.82 -15.95
N ASP A 431 -17.74 -39.72 -15.20
CA ASP A 431 -17.39 -41.04 -15.71
C ASP A 431 -18.68 -41.83 -15.97
N LEU A 432 -18.87 -42.24 -17.23
CA LEU A 432 -20.03 -43.00 -17.71
C LEU A 432 -19.70 -44.49 -17.89
N SER A 433 -18.48 -44.92 -17.55
CA SER A 433 -18.03 -46.30 -17.72
C SER A 433 -18.91 -47.29 -16.93
N GLY A 434 -19.41 -48.34 -17.58
CA GLY A 434 -20.27 -49.35 -16.94
C GLY A 434 -21.77 -48.99 -16.85
N MET A 435 -22.19 -47.81 -17.36
CA MET A 435 -23.60 -47.46 -17.48
C MET A 435 -24.16 -47.92 -18.80
N THR A 436 -25.47 -48.24 -18.82
CA THR A 436 -26.18 -48.46 -20.09
C THR A 436 -26.33 -47.14 -20.85
N VAL A 437 -26.50 -47.18 -22.16
CA VAL A 437 -26.68 -45.99 -23.01
C VAL A 437 -27.80 -45.10 -22.50
N GLU A 438 -28.90 -45.68 -22.04
CA GLU A 438 -30.04 -44.93 -21.50
C GLU A 438 -29.69 -44.23 -20.17
N GLN A 439 -28.99 -44.92 -19.28
CA GLN A 439 -28.53 -44.33 -18.01
C GLN A 439 -27.53 -43.21 -18.24
N ALA A 440 -26.56 -43.40 -19.15
CA ALA A 440 -25.61 -42.39 -19.52
C ALA A 440 -26.28 -41.16 -20.14
N ARG A 441 -27.26 -41.36 -21.01
CA ARG A 441 -28.06 -40.28 -21.63
C ARG A 441 -28.84 -39.48 -20.60
N GLN A 442 -29.48 -40.14 -19.64
CA GLN A 442 -30.22 -39.47 -18.57
C GLN A 442 -29.28 -38.67 -17.67
N ARG A 443 -28.13 -39.25 -17.30
CA ARG A 443 -27.13 -38.60 -16.46
C ARG A 443 -26.52 -37.33 -17.07
N LEU A 444 -26.27 -37.39 -18.40
CA LEU A 444 -25.78 -36.22 -19.14
C LEU A 444 -26.86 -35.16 -19.28
N LYS A 445 -28.11 -35.56 -19.51
CA LYS A 445 -29.26 -34.64 -19.60
C LYS A 445 -29.52 -33.90 -18.29
N ASP A 446 -29.41 -34.60 -17.14
CA ASP A 446 -29.56 -34.00 -15.81
C ASP A 446 -28.49 -32.94 -15.51
N LEU A 447 -27.34 -33.02 -16.19
CA LEU A 447 -26.25 -32.04 -16.13
C LEU A 447 -26.35 -30.94 -17.21
N GLY A 448 -27.44 -30.94 -18.01
CA GLY A 448 -27.61 -29.96 -19.09
C GLY A 448 -26.75 -30.24 -20.33
N LEU A 449 -26.14 -31.43 -20.44
CA LEU A 449 -25.31 -31.82 -21.57
C LEU A 449 -26.15 -32.54 -22.64
N VAL A 450 -25.83 -32.33 -23.91
CA VAL A 450 -26.48 -32.93 -25.05
C VAL A 450 -25.62 -34.09 -25.56
N VAL A 451 -26.23 -35.28 -25.69
CA VAL A 451 -25.54 -36.45 -26.24
C VAL A 451 -25.39 -36.32 -27.74
N GLY A 452 -24.17 -36.38 -28.22
CA GLY A 452 -23.83 -36.32 -29.64
C GLY A 452 -24.03 -37.67 -30.34
N LYS A 453 -23.18 -37.97 -31.34
CA LYS A 453 -23.23 -39.21 -32.10
C LYS A 453 -22.72 -40.38 -31.24
N ILE A 454 -23.56 -41.40 -31.07
CA ILE A 454 -23.19 -42.66 -30.40
C ILE A 454 -22.60 -43.59 -31.45
N THR A 455 -21.41 -44.13 -31.21
CA THR A 455 -20.78 -45.15 -32.05
C THR A 455 -20.59 -46.41 -31.22
N GLN A 456 -20.98 -47.56 -31.79
CA GLN A 456 -20.73 -48.86 -31.18
C GLN A 456 -19.33 -49.35 -31.54
N GLY A 457 -18.61 -49.88 -30.57
CA GLY A 457 -17.32 -50.51 -30.76
C GLY A 457 -17.20 -51.72 -29.82
N SER A 458 -16.68 -52.83 -30.29
CA SER A 458 -16.41 -53.99 -29.46
C SER A 458 -15.10 -53.77 -28.65
N VAL A 459 -15.15 -53.98 -27.33
CA VAL A 459 -13.99 -53.99 -26.45
C VAL A 459 -13.81 -55.41 -25.93
N GLU A 460 -12.66 -56.00 -26.21
CA GLU A 460 -12.33 -57.36 -25.79
C GLU A 460 -12.45 -57.49 -24.25
N GLY A 461 -13.32 -58.44 -23.80
CA GLY A 461 -13.51 -58.71 -22.37
C GLY A 461 -14.59 -57.93 -21.62
N LYS A 462 -15.44 -57.13 -22.31
CA LYS A 462 -16.63 -56.50 -21.70
C LYS A 462 -17.93 -56.98 -22.39
N PRO A 463 -19.01 -57.23 -21.63
CA PRO A 463 -20.30 -57.58 -22.22
C PRO A 463 -20.87 -56.43 -23.05
N ASP A 464 -21.60 -56.73 -24.13
CA ASP A 464 -22.33 -55.75 -24.94
C ASP A 464 -23.43 -55.10 -24.10
N ASN A 465 -23.39 -53.77 -23.99
CA ASN A 465 -24.41 -52.96 -23.31
C ASN A 465 -25.31 -52.23 -24.30
#